data_e9116e07bee915765da97f8cafb687f2
#
_entry.id   e9116e07bee915765da97f8cafb687f2
#
_cell.length_a   1.000
_cell.length_b   1.000
_cell.length_c   1.000
_cell.angle_alpha   90.00
_cell.angle_beta   90.00
_cell.angle_gamma   90.00
#
_symmetry.space_group_name_H-M   'P 1'
#
loop_
_entity.id
_entity.type
_entity.pdbx_description
1 polymer ?
#
loop_
_entity_poly.entity_id
_entity_poly.type
_entity_poly.pdbx_seq_one_letter_code
_entity_poly.pdbx_strand_id
1 'polypeptide(L)'
;MPTTVGFVGLGHMGGAMAERLIAHGHHVVGTSRNRRTTRGLHWMDTPRAVAEHADVLLSSIPDDGALHTVASGPNGVLAGLRQGQVWVEMSTVSPQASRDLAEQVQANGAVLLDAPVSGSVPQIHTGTLTIMAGGPRDAYARVEPILRELGTPTHVGGNGHGLALKLAINVSLAVQVLALAEGLLLADRSGIDRKLALQVMIDSPIGSPMLKARAPLLLHLPDEAWFDISLLHKDLQLALSTGQRLDIPLPTAERADEILATAHAIGYDHRDIAGLFEVLEHMAAHRHD
;
A
#
# COMPACT_ATOMS: atom_id res chain seq x y z
N MET A 1 19.65 12.17 17.97
CA MET A 1 19.11 11.57 19.21
C MET A 1 18.04 10.58 18.80
N PRO A 2 17.84 9.48 19.53
CA PRO A 2 16.76 8.56 19.21
C PRO A 2 15.42 9.30 19.27
N THR A 3 14.62 9.17 18.21
CA THR A 3 13.29 9.77 18.09
C THR A 3 12.26 8.75 18.56
N THR A 4 11.26 9.17 19.32
CA THR A 4 10.12 8.31 19.63
C THR A 4 9.15 8.31 18.44
N VAL A 5 9.05 7.18 17.76
CA VAL A 5 8.16 6.99 16.62
C VAL A 5 6.90 6.28 17.07
N GLY A 6 5.75 6.91 16.88
CA GLY A 6 4.45 6.29 17.09
C GLY A 6 4.02 5.51 15.85
N PHE A 7 3.44 4.33 16.03
CA PHE A 7 2.94 3.55 14.91
C PHE A 7 1.49 3.07 15.16
N VAL A 8 0.56 3.48 14.30
CA VAL A 8 -0.85 3.03 14.33
C VAL A 8 -1.09 2.08 13.14
N GLY A 9 -1.51 0.84 13.46
CA GLY A 9 -1.69 -0.19 12.44
C GLY A 9 -0.42 -1.03 12.25
N LEU A 10 -0.32 -2.12 13.02
CA LEU A 10 0.81 -3.06 13.03
C LEU A 10 0.46 -4.35 12.27
N GLY A 11 -0.15 -4.22 11.08
CA GLY A 11 -0.35 -5.31 10.13
C GLY A 11 0.96 -5.78 9.50
N HIS A 12 0.89 -6.48 8.34
CA HIS A 12 2.09 -6.98 7.64
C HIS A 12 3.09 -5.85 7.34
N MET A 13 2.62 -4.78 6.70
CA MET A 13 3.50 -3.65 6.33
C MET A 13 3.89 -2.82 7.55
N GLY A 14 2.90 -2.39 8.35
CA GLY A 14 3.18 -1.52 9.50
C GLY A 14 4.04 -2.20 10.58
N GLY A 15 3.83 -3.49 10.83
CA GLY A 15 4.67 -4.26 11.73
C GLY A 15 6.12 -4.35 11.26
N ALA A 16 6.34 -4.68 9.98
CA ALA A 16 7.68 -4.75 9.39
C ALA A 16 8.39 -3.38 9.39
N MET A 17 7.66 -2.28 9.10
CA MET A 17 8.21 -0.93 9.18
C MET A 17 8.59 -0.56 10.63
N ALA A 18 7.76 -0.89 11.61
CA ALA A 18 8.05 -0.68 13.02
C ALA A 18 9.30 -1.47 13.47
N GLU A 19 9.42 -2.74 13.10
CA GLU A 19 10.60 -3.57 13.39
C GLU A 19 11.87 -2.98 12.78
N ARG A 20 11.81 -2.49 11.54
CA ARG A 20 12.95 -1.85 10.91
C ARG A 20 13.40 -0.58 11.65
N LEU A 21 12.46 0.29 12.04
CA LEU A 21 12.77 1.50 12.80
C LEU A 21 13.38 1.18 14.17
N ILE A 22 12.89 0.13 14.84
CA ILE A 22 13.50 -0.38 16.09
C ILE A 22 14.95 -0.84 15.83
N ALA A 23 15.18 -1.56 14.73
CA ALA A 23 16.53 -2.03 14.35
C ALA A 23 17.50 -0.86 14.04
N HIS A 24 16.97 0.32 13.63
CA HIS A 24 17.75 1.54 13.45
C HIS A 24 17.90 2.39 14.72
N GLY A 25 17.46 1.88 15.87
CA GLY A 25 17.68 2.49 17.18
C GLY A 25 16.61 3.50 17.61
N HIS A 26 15.45 3.56 16.93
CA HIS A 26 14.33 4.36 17.39
C HIS A 26 13.59 3.68 18.54
N HIS A 27 13.05 4.49 19.44
CA HIS A 27 12.07 4.04 20.42
C HIS A 27 10.70 4.03 19.75
N VAL A 28 10.10 2.83 19.57
CA VAL A 28 8.81 2.71 18.87
C VAL A 28 7.71 2.35 19.85
N VAL A 29 6.67 3.21 19.87
CA VAL A 29 5.42 2.97 20.59
C VAL A 29 4.33 2.69 19.55
N GLY A 30 3.39 1.79 19.81
CA GLY A 30 2.41 1.48 18.79
C GLY A 30 1.17 0.75 19.27
N THR A 31 0.15 0.76 18.39
CA THR A 31 -1.13 0.07 18.62
C THR A 31 -1.68 -0.52 17.32
N SER A 32 -2.53 -1.51 17.45
CA SER A 32 -3.27 -2.12 16.35
C SER A 32 -4.54 -2.81 16.88
N ARG A 33 -5.53 -2.98 16.03
CA ARG A 33 -6.76 -3.70 16.39
C ARG A 33 -6.47 -5.11 16.93
N ASN A 34 -5.59 -5.84 16.25
CA ASN A 34 -5.13 -7.14 16.69
C ASN A 34 -3.73 -7.00 17.27
N ARG A 35 -3.57 -7.32 18.55
CA ARG A 35 -2.27 -7.25 19.20
C ARG A 35 -1.33 -8.29 18.58
N ARG A 36 -0.23 -7.82 17.99
CA ARG A 36 0.87 -8.65 17.49
C ARG A 36 2.11 -8.42 18.36
N THR A 37 2.83 -9.49 18.63
CA THR A 37 4.10 -9.38 19.36
C THR A 37 5.18 -8.88 18.39
N THR A 38 5.62 -7.65 18.58
CA THR A 38 6.76 -7.07 17.86
C THR A 38 7.88 -6.82 18.89
N ARG A 39 9.02 -7.45 18.69
CA ARG A 39 10.14 -7.34 19.65
C ARG A 39 10.66 -5.90 19.71
N GLY A 40 10.72 -5.34 20.91
CA GLY A 40 11.20 -3.98 21.13
C GLY A 40 10.13 -2.89 20.95
N LEU A 41 8.91 -3.23 20.54
CA LEU A 41 7.80 -2.31 20.47
C LEU A 41 7.21 -2.09 21.88
N HIS A 42 6.98 -0.83 22.23
CA HIS A 42 6.20 -0.47 23.41
C HIS A 42 4.72 -0.34 23.04
N TRP A 43 3.89 -1.26 23.53
CA TRP A 43 2.47 -1.30 23.22
C TRP A 43 1.68 -0.19 23.91
N MET A 44 0.82 0.47 23.16
CA MET A 44 -0.16 1.44 23.65
C MET A 44 -1.58 0.93 23.41
N ASP A 45 -2.51 1.23 24.33
CA ASP A 45 -3.88 0.70 24.26
C ASP A 45 -4.77 1.43 23.22
N THR A 46 -4.43 2.67 22.87
CA THR A 46 -5.23 3.50 21.95
C THR A 46 -4.37 4.27 20.96
N PRO A 47 -4.91 4.62 19.76
CA PRO A 47 -4.26 5.56 18.84
C PRO A 47 -3.94 6.92 19.48
N ARG A 48 -4.80 7.41 20.37
CA ARG A 48 -4.55 8.61 21.17
C ARG A 48 -3.28 8.50 22.00
N ALA A 49 -3.13 7.42 22.76
CA ALA A 49 -1.95 7.20 23.59
C ALA A 49 -0.66 7.12 22.76
N VAL A 50 -0.72 6.54 21.55
CA VAL A 50 0.41 6.55 20.61
C VAL A 50 0.77 7.99 20.22
N ALA A 51 -0.22 8.81 19.84
CA ALA A 51 0.01 10.21 19.44
C ALA A 51 0.59 11.04 20.58
N GLU A 52 0.08 10.88 21.83
CA GLU A 52 0.55 11.60 23.02
C GLU A 52 2.03 11.30 23.34
N HIS A 53 2.55 10.11 22.99
CA HIS A 53 3.92 9.68 23.34
C HIS A 53 4.92 9.79 22.19
N ALA A 54 4.47 10.03 20.97
CA ALA A 54 5.33 10.06 19.79
C ALA A 54 5.87 11.46 19.48
N ASP A 55 7.10 11.55 18.96
CA ASP A 55 7.63 12.77 18.33
C ASP A 55 7.15 12.88 16.88
N VAL A 56 7.11 11.74 16.18
CA VAL A 56 6.55 11.57 14.84
C VAL A 56 5.59 10.39 14.85
N LEU A 57 4.40 10.56 14.26
CA LEU A 57 3.40 9.51 14.16
C LEU A 57 3.37 8.93 12.75
N LEU A 58 3.43 7.62 12.61
CA LEU A 58 3.22 6.87 11.37
C LEU A 58 1.93 6.05 11.47
N SER A 59 1.22 5.87 10.36
CA SER A 59 0.09 4.94 10.29
C SER A 59 0.12 4.09 9.02
N SER A 60 -0.34 2.84 9.13
CA SER A 60 -0.49 1.91 8.00
C SER A 60 -1.72 1.03 8.23
N ILE A 61 -2.81 1.39 7.59
CA ILE A 61 -4.16 0.84 7.79
C ILE A 61 -4.81 0.49 6.44
N PRO A 62 -5.86 -0.35 6.41
CA PRO A 62 -6.31 -0.93 5.14
C PRO A 62 -7.08 0.03 4.22
N ASP A 63 -7.92 0.94 4.76
CA ASP A 63 -8.91 1.69 3.98
C ASP A 63 -9.35 3.00 4.66
N ASP A 64 -10.19 3.79 3.96
CA ASP A 64 -10.73 5.08 4.42
C ASP A 64 -11.55 4.94 5.71
N GLY A 65 -12.32 3.85 5.85
CA GLY A 65 -13.14 3.61 7.04
C GLY A 65 -12.28 3.34 8.28
N ALA A 66 -11.21 2.56 8.11
CA ALA A 66 -10.23 2.33 9.16
C ALA A 66 -9.47 3.61 9.50
N LEU A 67 -9.12 4.45 8.50
CA LEU A 67 -8.50 5.76 8.72
C LEU A 67 -9.39 6.64 9.58
N HIS A 68 -10.67 6.77 9.23
CA HIS A 68 -11.63 7.52 10.02
C HIS A 68 -11.73 6.99 11.46
N THR A 69 -11.77 5.67 11.62
CA THR A 69 -11.89 5.01 12.94
C THR A 69 -10.68 5.30 13.84
N VAL A 70 -9.46 5.22 13.31
CA VAL A 70 -8.24 5.46 14.10
C VAL A 70 -7.98 6.95 14.33
N ALA A 71 -8.46 7.81 13.43
CA ALA A 71 -8.31 9.26 13.55
C ALA A 71 -9.25 9.86 14.60
N SER A 72 -10.51 9.41 14.62
CA SER A 72 -11.62 10.12 15.27
C SER A 72 -11.96 9.57 16.66
N GLY A 73 -12.76 10.36 17.40
CA GLY A 73 -13.29 10.00 18.72
C GLY A 73 -12.30 10.21 19.87
N PRO A 74 -12.72 9.91 21.11
CA PRO A 74 -11.95 10.23 22.33
C PRO A 74 -10.62 9.43 22.44
N ASN A 75 -10.54 8.29 21.79
CA ASN A 75 -9.37 7.44 21.75
C ASN A 75 -8.61 7.50 20.41
N GLY A 76 -9.06 8.34 19.46
CA GLY A 76 -8.45 8.53 18.16
C GLY A 76 -7.20 9.40 18.21
N VAL A 77 -6.43 9.35 17.12
CA VAL A 77 -5.19 10.12 16.96
C VAL A 77 -5.41 11.60 17.17
N LEU A 78 -6.46 12.18 16.59
CA LEU A 78 -6.76 13.62 16.68
C LEU A 78 -6.86 14.12 18.12
N ALA A 79 -7.38 13.31 19.04
CA ALA A 79 -7.50 13.66 20.45
C ALA A 79 -6.17 13.67 21.21
N GLY A 80 -5.12 13.03 20.66
CA GLY A 80 -3.78 12.96 21.28
C GLY A 80 -2.72 13.80 20.56
N LEU A 81 -3.04 14.42 19.42
CA LEU A 81 -2.08 15.22 18.66
C LEU A 81 -1.62 16.47 19.44
N ARG A 82 -0.34 16.77 19.27
CA ARG A 82 0.30 17.95 19.88
C ARG A 82 0.65 18.96 18.80
N GLN A 83 0.66 20.23 19.20
CA GLN A 83 1.05 21.32 18.30
C GLN A 83 2.43 21.06 17.65
N GLY A 84 2.49 21.21 16.33
CA GLY A 84 3.69 21.04 15.54
C GLY A 84 4.08 19.58 15.27
N GLN A 85 3.34 18.59 15.79
CA GLN A 85 3.61 17.17 15.51
C GLN A 85 3.32 16.84 14.05
N VAL A 86 4.08 15.88 13.48
CA VAL A 86 3.86 15.39 12.12
C VAL A 86 3.25 14.00 12.19
N TRP A 87 2.13 13.83 11.51
CA TRP A 87 1.53 12.54 11.23
C TRP A 87 1.79 12.15 9.79
N VAL A 88 2.46 11.02 9.55
CA VAL A 88 2.76 10.44 8.25
C VAL A 88 1.81 9.27 8.02
N GLU A 89 0.82 9.45 7.15
CA GLU A 89 -0.13 8.42 6.76
C GLU A 89 0.42 7.64 5.56
N MET A 90 0.77 6.35 5.77
CA MET A 90 1.47 5.53 4.77
C MET A 90 0.56 4.51 4.08
N SER A 91 -0.73 4.55 4.35
CA SER A 91 -1.74 3.67 3.74
C SER A 91 -2.07 4.06 2.31
N THR A 92 -2.78 3.19 1.60
CA THR A 92 -3.46 3.55 0.35
C THR A 92 -4.93 3.79 0.62
N VAL A 93 -5.28 5.06 0.75
CA VAL A 93 -6.64 5.59 0.98
C VAL A 93 -7.00 6.56 -0.15
N SER A 94 -8.23 7.10 -0.15
CA SER A 94 -8.61 8.08 -1.17
C SER A 94 -7.83 9.39 -0.97
N PRO A 95 -7.39 10.06 -2.07
CA PRO A 95 -6.76 11.38 -1.98
C PRO A 95 -7.66 12.42 -1.30
N GLN A 96 -8.98 12.25 -1.37
CA GLN A 96 -9.93 13.15 -0.70
C GLN A 96 -9.93 12.93 0.81
N ALA A 97 -9.98 11.67 1.27
CA ALA A 97 -9.91 11.37 2.71
C ALA A 97 -8.63 11.92 3.35
N SER A 98 -7.51 11.88 2.63
CA SER A 98 -6.26 12.48 3.11
C SER A 98 -6.36 14.00 3.22
N ARG A 99 -6.95 14.70 2.25
CA ARG A 99 -7.15 16.16 2.33
C ARG A 99 -8.06 16.55 3.50
N ASP A 100 -9.18 15.84 3.63
CA ASP A 100 -10.15 16.11 4.71
C ASP A 100 -9.52 15.85 6.10
N LEU A 101 -8.69 14.81 6.21
CA LEU A 101 -7.94 14.54 7.42
C LEU A 101 -6.85 15.60 7.67
N ALA A 102 -6.18 16.09 6.62
CA ALA A 102 -5.16 17.14 6.76
C ALA A 102 -5.74 18.42 7.37
N GLU A 103 -6.96 18.81 6.98
CA GLU A 103 -7.67 19.95 7.57
C GLU A 103 -7.96 19.74 9.07
N GLN A 104 -8.41 18.52 9.45
CA GLN A 104 -8.68 18.19 10.85
C GLN A 104 -7.39 18.16 11.69
N VAL A 105 -6.30 17.62 11.14
CA VAL A 105 -4.98 17.59 11.80
C VAL A 105 -4.44 19.01 11.98
N GLN A 106 -4.60 19.87 10.96
CA GLN A 106 -4.20 21.26 11.02
C GLN A 106 -5.01 22.05 12.07
N ALA A 107 -6.31 21.77 12.20
CA ALA A 107 -7.15 22.39 13.25
C ALA A 107 -6.68 22.04 14.66
N ASN A 108 -5.97 20.92 14.85
CA ASN A 108 -5.31 20.52 16.10
C ASN A 108 -3.87 21.06 16.22
N GLY A 109 -3.42 21.92 15.29
CA GLY A 109 -2.09 22.51 15.29
C GLY A 109 -0.96 21.58 14.86
N ALA A 110 -1.28 20.38 14.34
CA ALA A 110 -0.35 19.40 13.82
C ALA A 110 -0.32 19.43 12.27
N VAL A 111 0.49 18.59 11.65
CA VAL A 111 0.64 18.50 10.18
C VAL A 111 0.49 17.06 9.72
N LEU A 112 -0.32 16.84 8.67
CA LEU A 112 -0.44 15.55 7.99
C LEU A 112 0.44 15.52 6.74
N LEU A 113 1.11 14.40 6.52
CA LEU A 113 1.68 13.99 5.23
C LEU A 113 1.02 12.69 4.79
N ASP A 114 0.56 12.60 3.55
CA ASP A 114 0.25 11.33 2.92
C ASP A 114 1.54 10.78 2.28
N ALA A 115 1.96 9.61 2.69
CA ALA A 115 3.20 9.01 2.24
C ALA A 115 3.04 7.52 1.88
N PRO A 116 2.10 7.18 0.98
CA PRO A 116 1.91 5.80 0.56
C PRO A 116 3.17 5.22 -0.07
N VAL A 117 3.28 3.90 -0.01
CA VAL A 117 4.48 3.16 -0.41
C VAL A 117 4.23 2.26 -1.61
N SER A 118 5.27 2.03 -2.40
CA SER A 118 5.34 0.96 -3.40
C SER A 118 6.49 0.02 -3.06
N GLY A 119 6.18 -1.27 -3.02
CA GLY A 119 7.00 -2.35 -2.50
C GLY A 119 6.20 -3.16 -1.49
N SER A 120 6.81 -4.23 -0.97
CA SER A 120 6.23 -5.16 0.00
C SER A 120 7.22 -5.43 1.14
N VAL A 121 6.92 -6.39 2.01
CA VAL A 121 7.75 -6.71 3.18
C VAL A 121 9.25 -6.92 2.85
N PRO A 122 9.65 -7.62 1.76
CA PRO A 122 11.05 -7.71 1.38
C PRO A 122 11.73 -6.35 1.17
N GLN A 123 11.05 -5.38 0.55
CA GLN A 123 11.58 -4.04 0.34
C GLN A 123 11.66 -3.24 1.66
N ILE A 124 10.79 -3.51 2.63
CA ILE A 124 10.92 -2.93 3.97
C ILE A 124 12.21 -3.41 4.62
N HIS A 125 12.46 -4.72 4.61
CA HIS A 125 13.67 -5.30 5.23
C HIS A 125 14.98 -4.76 4.61
N THR A 126 14.97 -4.47 3.31
CA THR A 126 16.14 -3.90 2.61
C THR A 126 16.19 -2.37 2.65
N GLY A 127 15.12 -1.68 3.08
CA GLY A 127 15.04 -0.21 3.06
C GLY A 127 14.93 0.37 1.66
N THR A 128 14.22 -0.31 0.78
CA THR A 128 14.11 0.04 -0.64
C THR A 128 12.67 0.33 -1.09
N LEU A 129 11.77 0.65 -0.15
CA LEU A 129 10.44 1.12 -0.51
C LEU A 129 10.52 2.40 -1.35
N THR A 130 9.68 2.52 -2.36
CA THR A 130 9.41 3.83 -2.96
C THR A 130 8.33 4.52 -2.13
N ILE A 131 8.61 5.72 -1.62
CA ILE A 131 7.69 6.47 -0.75
C ILE A 131 7.33 7.78 -1.44
N MET A 132 6.03 8.02 -1.65
CA MET A 132 5.51 9.19 -2.35
C MET A 132 4.87 10.14 -1.33
N ALA A 133 5.60 11.18 -0.91
CA ALA A 133 5.16 12.07 0.15
C ALA A 133 4.44 13.31 -0.40
N GLY A 134 3.17 13.48 -0.03
CA GLY A 134 2.36 14.68 -0.25
C GLY A 134 2.14 15.44 1.05
N GLY A 135 2.14 16.78 0.98
CA GLY A 135 1.89 17.67 2.10
C GLY A 135 2.91 18.81 2.21
N PRO A 136 2.92 19.61 3.29
CA PRO A 136 3.83 20.73 3.47
C PRO A 136 5.30 20.31 3.43
N ARG A 137 6.10 21.03 2.63
CA ARG A 137 7.51 20.70 2.36
C ARG A 137 8.40 20.76 3.60
N ASP A 138 8.14 21.69 4.50
CA ASP A 138 8.85 21.83 5.78
C ASP A 138 8.59 20.65 6.72
N ALA A 139 7.34 20.18 6.77
CA ALA A 139 6.98 18.96 7.52
C ALA A 139 7.66 17.72 6.91
N TYR A 140 7.67 17.60 5.57
CA TYR A 140 8.40 16.53 4.88
C TYR A 140 9.89 16.54 5.25
N ALA A 141 10.56 17.69 5.19
CA ALA A 141 11.99 17.80 5.51
C ALA A 141 12.31 17.34 6.94
N ARG A 142 11.38 17.50 7.88
CA ARG A 142 11.55 17.06 9.28
C ARG A 142 11.49 15.54 9.45
N VAL A 143 10.71 14.84 8.64
CA VAL A 143 10.50 13.39 8.74
C VAL A 143 11.27 12.60 7.67
N GLU A 144 11.82 13.26 6.66
CA GLU A 144 12.60 12.64 5.61
C GLU A 144 13.71 11.71 6.13
N PRO A 145 14.49 12.05 7.18
CA PRO A 145 15.50 11.15 7.73
C PRO A 145 14.91 9.80 8.19
N ILE A 146 13.74 9.81 8.84
CA ILE A 146 13.05 8.58 9.28
C ILE A 146 12.54 7.80 8.07
N LEU A 147 11.93 8.47 7.08
CA LEU A 147 11.42 7.81 5.88
C LEU A 147 12.55 7.18 5.05
N ARG A 148 13.76 7.76 5.04
CA ARG A 148 14.94 7.21 4.37
C ARG A 148 15.41 5.89 4.97
N GLU A 149 15.11 5.60 6.21
CA GLU A 149 15.39 4.31 6.81
C GLU A 149 14.46 3.21 6.28
N LEU A 150 13.27 3.57 5.80
CA LEU A 150 12.30 2.65 5.21
C LEU A 150 12.45 2.52 3.69
N GLY A 151 12.98 3.55 3.01
CA GLY A 151 13.08 3.53 1.56
C GLY A 151 13.61 4.83 0.95
N THR A 152 13.17 5.10 -0.27
CA THR A 152 13.48 6.32 -1.02
C THR A 152 12.25 7.24 -1.03
N PRO A 153 12.18 8.22 -0.12
CA PRO A 153 11.08 9.18 -0.10
C PRO A 153 11.27 10.26 -1.16
N THR A 154 10.18 10.61 -1.84
CA THR A 154 10.13 11.71 -2.80
C THR A 154 8.96 12.62 -2.44
N HIS A 155 9.23 13.92 -2.24
CA HIS A 155 8.16 14.90 -2.06
C HIS A 155 7.52 15.24 -3.41
N VAL A 156 6.23 14.94 -3.55
CA VAL A 156 5.52 15.00 -4.84
C VAL A 156 4.47 16.13 -4.91
N GLY A 157 4.30 16.91 -3.84
CA GLY A 157 3.39 18.06 -3.82
C GLY A 157 2.60 18.19 -2.52
N GLY A 158 1.42 18.80 -2.58
CA GLY A 158 0.51 18.97 -1.42
C GLY A 158 -0.20 17.68 -1.00
N ASN A 159 -1.04 17.76 0.04
CA ASN A 159 -1.81 16.62 0.54
C ASN A 159 -2.67 15.99 -0.55
N GLY A 160 -2.68 14.67 -0.60
CA GLY A 160 -3.36 13.84 -1.58
C GLY A 160 -2.55 13.59 -2.87
N HIS A 161 -1.41 14.29 -3.10
CA HIS A 161 -0.59 14.06 -4.30
C HIS A 161 0.21 12.75 -4.20
N GLY A 162 0.69 12.38 -3.00
CA GLY A 162 1.31 11.07 -2.78
C GLY A 162 0.36 9.92 -3.12
N LEU A 163 -0.87 10.02 -2.63
CA LEU A 163 -1.93 9.05 -2.91
C LEU A 163 -2.34 9.02 -4.39
N ALA A 164 -2.50 10.17 -5.04
CA ALA A 164 -2.80 10.21 -6.46
C ALA A 164 -1.72 9.49 -7.29
N LEU A 165 -0.45 9.73 -6.98
CA LEU A 165 0.66 9.03 -7.64
C LEU A 165 0.68 7.53 -7.30
N LYS A 166 0.37 7.15 -6.06
CA LYS A 166 0.23 5.74 -5.66
C LYS A 166 -0.86 5.03 -6.46
N LEU A 167 -2.02 5.65 -6.64
CA LEU A 167 -3.10 5.08 -7.44
C LEU A 167 -2.69 4.92 -8.90
N ALA A 168 -2.00 5.89 -9.50
CA ALA A 168 -1.45 5.78 -10.85
C ALA A 168 -0.46 4.60 -11.00
N ILE A 169 0.40 4.38 -10.00
CA ILE A 169 1.30 3.21 -9.95
C ILE A 169 0.51 1.92 -9.88
N ASN A 170 -0.54 1.85 -9.06
CA ASN A 170 -1.31 0.62 -8.88
C ASN A 170 -2.22 0.30 -10.09
N VAL A 171 -2.71 1.29 -10.81
CA VAL A 171 -3.32 1.09 -12.14
C VAL A 171 -2.34 0.41 -13.08
N SER A 172 -1.11 0.94 -13.19
CA SER A 172 -0.06 0.35 -14.03
C SER A 172 0.32 -1.07 -13.58
N LEU A 173 0.40 -1.31 -12.27
CA LEU A 173 0.70 -2.63 -11.70
C LEU A 173 -0.38 -3.65 -12.08
N ALA A 174 -1.66 -3.34 -11.91
CA ALA A 174 -2.76 -4.24 -12.22
C ALA A 174 -2.77 -4.63 -13.69
N VAL A 175 -2.64 -3.65 -14.58
CA VAL A 175 -2.63 -3.87 -16.03
C VAL A 175 -1.42 -4.69 -16.45
N GLN A 176 -0.22 -4.46 -15.90
CA GLN A 176 0.96 -5.23 -16.23
C GLN A 176 0.85 -6.70 -15.78
N VAL A 177 0.32 -6.97 -14.57
CA VAL A 177 0.13 -8.34 -14.08
C VAL A 177 -0.89 -9.08 -14.94
N LEU A 178 -2.01 -8.45 -15.27
CA LEU A 178 -3.03 -9.04 -16.14
C LEU A 178 -2.50 -9.29 -17.55
N ALA A 179 -1.80 -8.34 -18.15
CA ALA A 179 -1.22 -8.50 -19.49
C ALA A 179 -0.19 -9.64 -19.53
N LEU A 180 0.63 -9.80 -18.46
CA LEU A 180 1.54 -10.93 -18.34
C LEU A 180 0.79 -12.26 -18.23
N ALA A 181 -0.27 -12.30 -17.40
CA ALA A 181 -1.07 -13.50 -17.20
C ALA A 181 -1.83 -13.91 -18.48
N GLU A 182 -2.44 -12.96 -19.20
CA GLU A 182 -3.11 -13.19 -20.48
C GLU A 182 -2.11 -13.71 -21.54
N GLY A 183 -0.94 -13.06 -21.67
CA GLY A 183 0.10 -13.48 -22.59
C GLY A 183 0.65 -14.88 -22.28
N LEU A 184 0.82 -15.20 -21.00
CA LEU A 184 1.25 -16.52 -20.54
C LEU A 184 0.19 -17.59 -20.85
N LEU A 185 -1.09 -17.30 -20.63
CA LEU A 185 -2.20 -18.21 -20.97
C LEU A 185 -2.30 -18.43 -22.47
N LEU A 186 -2.10 -17.39 -23.29
CA LEU A 186 -2.05 -17.52 -24.75
C LEU A 186 -0.93 -18.44 -25.21
N ALA A 187 0.29 -18.28 -24.66
CA ALA A 187 1.43 -19.12 -24.98
C ALA A 187 1.20 -20.59 -24.58
N ASP A 188 0.70 -20.82 -23.35
CA ASP A 188 0.38 -22.12 -22.81
C ASP A 188 -0.65 -22.87 -23.70
N ARG A 189 -1.74 -22.20 -24.08
CA ARG A 189 -2.77 -22.77 -24.97
C ARG A 189 -2.28 -22.97 -26.42
N SER A 190 -1.20 -22.30 -26.80
CA SER A 190 -0.53 -22.52 -28.08
C SER A 190 0.48 -23.68 -28.04
N GLY A 191 0.60 -24.39 -26.91
CA GLY A 191 1.49 -25.55 -26.74
C GLY A 191 2.91 -25.21 -26.35
N ILE A 192 3.19 -23.98 -25.93
CA ILE A 192 4.52 -23.58 -25.44
C ILE A 192 4.58 -23.88 -23.92
N ASP A 193 5.68 -24.49 -23.49
CA ASP A 193 5.90 -24.74 -22.07
C ASP A 193 5.77 -23.45 -21.26
N ARG A 194 4.94 -23.48 -20.21
CA ARG A 194 4.57 -22.32 -19.39
C ARG A 194 5.79 -21.65 -18.74
N LYS A 195 6.72 -22.43 -18.22
CA LYS A 195 7.95 -21.92 -17.60
C LYS A 195 8.86 -21.24 -18.62
N LEU A 196 9.00 -21.86 -19.79
CA LEU A 196 9.79 -21.30 -20.90
C LEU A 196 9.18 -20.00 -21.42
N ALA A 197 7.85 -19.99 -21.66
CA ALA A 197 7.13 -18.80 -22.10
C ALA A 197 7.32 -17.64 -21.11
N LEU A 198 7.10 -17.89 -19.82
CA LEU A 198 7.26 -16.89 -18.78
C LEU A 198 8.69 -16.34 -18.74
N GLN A 199 9.72 -17.21 -18.82
CA GLN A 199 11.12 -16.77 -18.84
C GLN A 199 11.41 -15.83 -20.01
N VAL A 200 10.98 -16.21 -21.22
CA VAL A 200 11.17 -15.39 -22.42
C VAL A 200 10.46 -14.03 -22.30
N MET A 201 9.23 -14.03 -21.77
CA MET A 201 8.46 -12.80 -21.58
C MET A 201 9.14 -11.82 -20.62
N ILE A 202 9.61 -12.30 -19.46
CA ILE A 202 10.26 -11.44 -18.46
C ILE A 202 11.67 -11.00 -18.84
N ASP A 203 12.37 -11.75 -19.70
CA ASP A 203 13.68 -11.38 -20.22
C ASP A 203 13.60 -10.43 -21.43
N SER A 204 12.43 -10.35 -22.05
CA SER A 204 12.19 -9.39 -23.13
C SER A 204 12.08 -7.94 -22.61
N PRO A 205 12.09 -6.93 -23.50
CA PRO A 205 11.99 -5.51 -23.10
C PRO A 205 10.75 -5.15 -22.29
N ILE A 206 9.68 -5.96 -22.30
CA ILE A 206 8.48 -5.71 -21.48
C ILE A 206 8.66 -6.15 -20.02
N GLY A 207 9.71 -6.91 -19.69
CA GLY A 207 9.98 -7.43 -18.36
C GLY A 207 10.42 -6.36 -17.38
N SER A 208 9.46 -5.68 -16.75
CA SER A 208 9.73 -4.71 -15.68
C SER A 208 10.32 -5.39 -14.42
N PRO A 209 11.01 -4.66 -13.53
CA PRO A 209 11.48 -5.21 -12.26
C PRO A 209 10.34 -5.82 -11.43
N MET A 210 9.15 -5.25 -11.47
CA MET A 210 7.97 -5.77 -10.80
C MET A 210 7.54 -7.12 -11.38
N LEU A 211 7.45 -7.24 -12.71
CA LEU A 211 7.11 -8.50 -13.37
C LEU A 211 8.14 -9.59 -13.09
N LYS A 212 9.44 -9.25 -13.14
CA LYS A 212 10.54 -10.19 -12.82
C LYS A 212 10.44 -10.72 -11.39
N ALA A 213 10.14 -9.86 -10.42
CA ALA A 213 9.98 -10.28 -9.03
C ALA A 213 8.77 -11.19 -8.81
N ARG A 214 7.66 -10.99 -9.57
CA ARG A 214 6.43 -11.75 -9.41
C ARG A 214 6.32 -12.98 -10.32
N ALA A 215 7.10 -13.08 -11.37
CA ALA A 215 7.05 -14.18 -12.32
C ALA A 215 7.10 -15.58 -11.65
N PRO A 216 7.96 -15.85 -10.67
CA PRO A 216 7.94 -17.15 -9.98
C PRO A 216 6.59 -17.46 -9.30
N LEU A 217 5.87 -16.43 -8.84
CA LEU A 217 4.59 -16.58 -8.15
C LEU A 217 3.45 -16.96 -9.11
N LEU A 218 3.55 -16.67 -10.40
CA LEU A 218 2.59 -17.12 -11.40
C LEU A 218 2.66 -18.65 -11.64
N LEU A 219 3.82 -19.26 -11.36
CA LEU A 219 3.99 -20.71 -11.44
C LEU A 219 3.64 -21.43 -10.15
N HIS A 220 3.88 -20.76 -9.01
CA HIS A 220 3.66 -21.30 -7.68
C HIS A 220 3.22 -20.16 -6.75
N LEU A 221 1.94 -20.08 -6.46
CA LEU A 221 1.41 -19.07 -5.56
C LEU A 221 2.02 -19.22 -4.15
N PRO A 222 2.36 -18.11 -3.48
CA PRO A 222 2.86 -18.15 -2.11
C PRO A 222 1.73 -18.47 -1.13
N ASP A 223 2.07 -19.08 0.00
CA ASP A 223 1.13 -19.32 1.11
C ASP A 223 0.60 -18.01 1.71
N GLU A 224 1.45 -16.98 1.81
CA GLU A 224 1.09 -15.62 2.21
C GLU A 224 1.24 -14.66 1.04
N ALA A 225 0.17 -13.94 0.72
CA ALA A 225 0.20 -12.95 -0.35
C ALA A 225 1.17 -11.79 -0.02
N TRP A 226 2.01 -11.40 -0.97
CA TRP A 226 2.79 -10.17 -0.87
C TRP A 226 1.92 -8.94 -1.05
N PHE A 227 0.90 -9.06 -1.89
CA PHE A 227 -0.15 -8.09 -2.11
C PHE A 227 -1.37 -8.83 -2.62
N ASP A 228 -2.43 -8.86 -1.83
CA ASP A 228 -3.62 -9.64 -2.16
C ASP A 228 -4.55 -8.96 -3.17
N ILE A 229 -5.41 -9.77 -3.79
CA ILE A 229 -6.35 -9.34 -4.83
C ILE A 229 -7.33 -8.31 -4.29
N SER A 230 -7.81 -8.47 -3.05
CA SER A 230 -8.79 -7.55 -2.46
C SER A 230 -8.22 -6.14 -2.27
N LEU A 231 -6.97 -6.03 -1.88
CA LEU A 231 -6.27 -4.74 -1.74
C LEU A 231 -6.03 -4.08 -3.10
N LEU A 232 -5.66 -4.85 -4.13
CA LEU A 232 -5.51 -4.31 -5.48
C LEU A 232 -6.86 -3.85 -6.05
N HIS A 233 -7.93 -4.63 -5.83
CA HIS A 233 -9.30 -4.29 -6.24
C HIS A 233 -9.73 -2.96 -5.60
N LYS A 234 -9.58 -2.84 -4.27
CA LYS A 234 -9.83 -1.58 -3.56
C LYS A 234 -9.04 -0.41 -4.16
N ASP A 235 -7.76 -0.60 -4.44
CA ASP A 235 -6.90 0.47 -4.97
C ASP A 235 -7.32 0.90 -6.38
N LEU A 236 -7.77 -0.04 -7.24
CA LEU A 236 -8.34 0.30 -8.54
C LEU A 236 -9.67 1.06 -8.42
N GLN A 237 -10.55 0.67 -7.50
CA GLN A 237 -11.79 1.40 -7.23
C GLN A 237 -11.53 2.83 -6.77
N LEU A 238 -10.52 3.05 -5.91
CA LEU A 238 -10.06 4.38 -5.52
C LEU A 238 -9.53 5.17 -6.73
N ALA A 239 -8.78 4.52 -7.63
CA ALA A 239 -8.26 5.13 -8.85
C ALA A 239 -9.40 5.53 -9.80
N LEU A 240 -10.35 4.63 -10.05
CA LEU A 240 -11.52 4.87 -10.91
C LEU A 240 -12.39 6.02 -10.37
N SER A 241 -12.70 6.00 -9.07
CA SER A 241 -13.42 7.09 -8.41
C SER A 241 -12.67 8.42 -8.49
N THR A 242 -11.34 8.39 -8.40
CA THR A 242 -10.51 9.60 -8.56
C THR A 242 -10.52 10.07 -10.00
N GLY A 243 -10.43 9.17 -10.99
CA GLY A 243 -10.53 9.45 -12.42
C GLY A 243 -11.86 10.12 -12.77
N GLN A 244 -12.99 9.59 -12.27
CA GLN A 244 -14.31 10.19 -12.46
C GLN A 244 -14.40 11.64 -11.95
N ARG A 245 -13.84 11.91 -10.76
CA ARG A 245 -13.81 13.28 -10.22
C ARG A 245 -12.94 14.25 -11.00
N LEU A 246 -11.94 13.74 -11.70
CA LEU A 246 -11.01 14.53 -12.52
C LEU A 246 -11.40 14.56 -14.00
N ASP A 247 -12.50 13.92 -14.36
CA ASP A 247 -12.98 13.75 -15.76
C ASP A 247 -11.91 13.10 -16.65
N ILE A 248 -11.26 12.06 -16.14
CA ILE A 248 -10.20 11.29 -16.84
C ILE A 248 -10.72 9.88 -17.13
N PRO A 249 -10.74 9.42 -18.40
CA PRO A 249 -11.10 8.05 -18.75
C PRO A 249 -9.96 7.09 -18.37
N LEU A 250 -10.29 5.98 -17.71
CA LEU A 250 -9.36 4.92 -17.30
C LEU A 250 -9.81 3.54 -17.83
N PRO A 251 -9.96 3.33 -19.14
CA PRO A 251 -10.61 2.14 -19.70
C PRO A 251 -9.87 0.84 -19.39
N THR A 252 -8.54 0.86 -19.29
CA THR A 252 -7.76 -0.34 -18.91
C THR A 252 -7.92 -0.68 -17.43
N ALA A 253 -8.06 0.32 -16.56
CA ALA A 253 -8.34 0.11 -15.14
C ALA A 253 -9.77 -0.42 -14.94
N GLU A 254 -10.76 0.09 -15.68
CA GLU A 254 -12.14 -0.41 -15.65
C GLU A 254 -12.19 -1.90 -16.01
N ARG A 255 -11.49 -2.30 -17.08
CA ARG A 255 -11.43 -3.71 -17.48
C ARG A 255 -10.69 -4.58 -16.46
N ALA A 256 -9.63 -4.08 -15.85
CA ALA A 256 -8.92 -4.77 -14.78
C ALA A 256 -9.81 -4.93 -13.54
N ASP A 257 -10.60 -3.92 -13.17
CA ASP A 257 -11.54 -3.95 -12.05
C ASP A 257 -12.60 -5.05 -12.23
N GLU A 258 -13.17 -5.21 -13.46
CA GLU A 258 -14.11 -6.29 -13.77
C GLU A 258 -13.50 -7.69 -13.56
N ILE A 259 -12.22 -7.88 -13.91
CA ILE A 259 -11.52 -9.16 -13.70
C ILE A 259 -11.27 -9.39 -12.20
N LEU A 260 -10.90 -8.36 -11.45
CA LEU A 260 -10.74 -8.44 -10.00
C LEU A 260 -12.07 -8.72 -9.29
N ALA A 261 -13.18 -8.13 -9.77
CA ALA A 261 -14.53 -8.47 -9.29
C ALA A 261 -14.87 -9.96 -9.54
N THR A 262 -14.46 -10.50 -10.68
CA THR A 262 -14.59 -11.95 -10.97
C THR A 262 -13.75 -12.78 -10.00
N ALA A 263 -12.51 -12.36 -9.72
CA ALA A 263 -11.65 -13.02 -8.74
C ALA A 263 -12.27 -13.04 -7.34
N HIS A 264 -12.87 -11.92 -6.92
CA HIS A 264 -13.65 -11.83 -5.68
C HIS A 264 -14.81 -12.85 -5.66
N ALA A 265 -15.61 -12.90 -6.72
CA ALA A 265 -16.77 -13.79 -6.82
C ALA A 265 -16.41 -15.28 -6.71
N ILE A 266 -15.22 -15.68 -7.13
CA ILE A 266 -14.72 -17.07 -7.01
C ILE A 266 -13.84 -17.32 -5.78
N GLY A 267 -13.76 -16.36 -4.84
CA GLY A 267 -13.10 -16.51 -3.53
C GLY A 267 -11.57 -16.34 -3.53
N TYR A 268 -11.03 -15.56 -4.46
CA TYR A 268 -9.58 -15.33 -4.60
C TYR A 268 -9.08 -14.10 -3.81
N ASP A 269 -9.89 -13.45 -2.99
CA ASP A 269 -9.60 -12.20 -2.28
C ASP A 269 -8.25 -12.18 -1.57
N HIS A 270 -7.93 -13.26 -0.86
CA HIS A 270 -6.72 -13.35 -0.04
C HIS A 270 -5.54 -14.01 -0.75
N ARG A 271 -5.70 -14.35 -2.04
CA ARG A 271 -4.59 -14.83 -2.87
C ARG A 271 -3.73 -13.65 -3.32
N ASP A 272 -2.43 -13.91 -3.54
CA ASP A 272 -1.55 -12.93 -4.20
C ASP A 272 -2.09 -12.58 -5.60
N ILE A 273 -1.86 -11.35 -6.04
CA ILE A 273 -2.27 -10.88 -7.38
C ILE A 273 -1.71 -11.73 -8.52
N ALA A 274 -0.67 -12.52 -8.30
CA ALA A 274 -0.20 -13.53 -9.25
C ALA A 274 -1.27 -14.61 -9.52
N GLY A 275 -2.21 -14.84 -8.61
CA GLY A 275 -3.37 -15.71 -8.76
C GLY A 275 -4.36 -15.27 -9.84
N LEU A 276 -4.21 -14.05 -10.39
CA LEU A 276 -4.99 -13.60 -11.55
C LEU A 276 -4.76 -14.48 -12.79
N PHE A 277 -3.65 -15.20 -12.87
CA PHE A 277 -3.45 -16.22 -13.90
C PHE A 277 -4.49 -17.36 -13.78
N GLU A 278 -4.69 -17.89 -12.57
CA GLU A 278 -5.70 -18.95 -12.30
C GLU A 278 -7.12 -18.44 -12.53
N VAL A 279 -7.39 -17.15 -12.21
CA VAL A 279 -8.69 -16.51 -12.50
C VAL A 279 -8.97 -16.50 -14.00
N LEU A 280 -7.98 -16.17 -14.83
CA LEU A 280 -8.10 -16.20 -16.29
C LEU A 280 -8.28 -17.62 -16.83
N GLU A 281 -7.60 -18.63 -16.25
CA GLU A 281 -7.85 -20.05 -16.58
C GLU A 281 -9.29 -20.43 -16.27
N HIS A 282 -9.82 -20.02 -15.11
CA HIS A 282 -11.21 -20.24 -14.72
C HIS A 282 -12.19 -19.59 -15.70
N MET A 283 -11.98 -18.31 -16.05
CA MET A 283 -12.81 -17.61 -17.04
C MET A 283 -12.77 -18.29 -18.42
N ALA A 284 -11.61 -18.81 -18.85
CA ALA A 284 -11.46 -19.52 -20.12
C ALA A 284 -12.22 -20.85 -20.13
N ALA A 285 -12.30 -21.56 -19.00
CA ALA A 285 -13.04 -22.82 -18.87
C ALA A 285 -14.57 -22.62 -18.95
N HIS A 286 -15.08 -21.46 -18.50
CA HIS A 286 -16.53 -21.15 -18.43
C HIS A 286 -17.01 -20.20 -19.56
N ARG A 287 -16.24 -20.00 -20.61
CA ARG A 287 -16.63 -19.15 -21.76
C ARG A 287 -17.68 -19.76 -22.68
N HIS A 288 -18.02 -21.03 -22.51
CA HIS A 288 -18.87 -21.80 -23.41
C HIS A 288 -20.19 -22.25 -22.76
N ASP A 289 -20.45 -21.84 -21.53
CA ASP A 289 -21.74 -21.96 -20.86
C ASP A 289 -22.50 -20.61 -20.93
#